data_ffdc1581a6006db31d010e058eb1615d
#
_entry.id   ffdc1581a6006db31d010e058eb1615d
#
_cell.length_a   1.000
_cell.length_b   1.000
_cell.length_c   1.000
_cell.angle_alpha   90.00
_cell.angle_beta   90.00
_cell.angle_gamma   90.00
#
_symmetry.space_group_name_H-M   'P 1'
#
loop_
_entity.id
_entity.type
_entity.pdbx_description
1 polymer ?
#
loop_
_entity_poly.entity_id
_entity_poly.type
_entity_poly.pdbx_seq_one_letter_code
_entity_poly.pdbx_strand_id
1 'polypeptide(L)'
;FVLSEDHYDDVIWEAQVWRARTHIMLEEYLEAEDILEVLTGTVEFPGKLRSDLYATVADLHLQQEDYERAIEPLSKALESVKGKKNRIRYTYILAQLHQEAGDPTLASKYYRDVIKMNPPYEFSFNARINRASVFMAGTDNAKEIKDELRKMLKDDKNSDFKDQIYFAQGNVAFREGNVDEAIELYKLSSANSIGNTQQKTSTCLTLADIYYERQDYEMADFYYDSAAVYLTSDYPDYDEFIQKTASLSLLVENLNIIQLEDSLQMLAGLDEASRLAIIDSIISQLQLAEQLAREEEARAMQDQQYNRMALNQSQRS
;
A
#
# COMPACT_ATOMS: atom_id res chain seq x y z
N PHE A 1 -10.53 52.13 -25.54
CA PHE A 1 -10.39 50.70 -25.18
C PHE A 1 -11.75 50.10 -25.25
N VAL A 2 -12.15 49.56 -26.39
CA VAL A 2 -13.31 48.69 -26.50
C VAL A 2 -12.84 47.32 -26.05
N LEU A 3 -13.13 46.95 -24.77
CA LEU A 3 -13.09 45.56 -24.35
C LEU A 3 -14.16 44.88 -25.18
N SER A 4 -13.82 43.88 -25.99
CA SER A 4 -14.81 43.13 -26.77
C SER A 4 -15.78 42.49 -25.79
N GLU A 5 -17.08 42.49 -26.12
CA GLU A 5 -18.15 41.88 -25.31
C GLU A 5 -17.78 40.43 -24.94
N ASP A 6 -17.14 39.70 -25.83
CA ASP A 6 -16.65 38.33 -25.63
C ASP A 6 -15.73 38.15 -24.40
N HIS A 7 -15.08 39.19 -23.91
CA HIS A 7 -14.19 39.09 -22.74
C HIS A 7 -14.96 39.19 -21.42
N TYR A 8 -16.09 39.82 -21.40
CA TYR A 8 -16.96 39.88 -20.22
C TYR A 8 -17.73 38.56 -20.01
N ASP A 9 -18.15 37.92 -21.09
CA ASP A 9 -18.87 36.65 -21.02
C ASP A 9 -18.01 35.56 -20.42
N ASP A 10 -16.74 35.46 -20.81
CA ASP A 10 -15.78 34.49 -20.22
C ASP A 10 -15.61 34.65 -18.71
N VAL A 11 -15.52 35.91 -18.24
CA VAL A 11 -15.37 36.21 -16.80
C VAL A 11 -16.62 35.79 -16.02
N ILE A 12 -17.81 36.00 -16.61
CA ILE A 12 -19.09 35.58 -15.99
C ILE A 12 -19.12 34.06 -15.84
N TRP A 13 -18.78 33.31 -16.90
CA TRP A 13 -18.74 31.85 -16.85
C TRP A 13 -17.73 31.33 -15.83
N GLU A 14 -16.54 31.91 -15.79
CA GLU A 14 -15.50 31.54 -14.81
C GLU A 14 -15.97 31.85 -13.39
N ALA A 15 -16.61 32.99 -13.15
CA ALA A 15 -17.17 33.35 -11.84
C ALA A 15 -18.25 32.37 -11.39
N GLN A 16 -19.11 31.84 -12.28
CA GLN A 16 -20.10 30.83 -11.94
C GLN A 16 -19.45 29.49 -11.56
N VAL A 17 -18.40 29.07 -12.26
CA VAL A 17 -17.62 27.86 -11.87
C VAL A 17 -17.00 28.05 -10.48
N TRP A 18 -16.42 29.23 -10.20
CA TRP A 18 -15.89 29.54 -8.87
C TRP A 18 -16.96 29.60 -7.79
N ARG A 19 -18.15 30.09 -8.11
CA ARG A 19 -19.29 30.09 -7.21
C ARG A 19 -19.70 28.67 -6.84
N ALA A 20 -19.79 27.75 -7.83
CA ALA A 20 -20.06 26.34 -7.56
C ALA A 20 -18.98 25.69 -6.65
N ARG A 21 -17.70 25.96 -6.92
CA ARG A 21 -16.59 25.53 -6.04
C ARG A 21 -16.72 26.03 -4.61
N THR A 22 -17.16 27.27 -4.45
CA THR A 22 -17.37 27.86 -3.12
C THR A 22 -18.48 27.13 -2.36
N HIS A 23 -19.61 26.82 -3.03
CA HIS A 23 -20.68 26.03 -2.44
C HIS A 23 -20.21 24.62 -2.07
N ILE A 24 -19.42 23.96 -2.93
CA ILE A 24 -18.80 22.65 -2.60
C ILE A 24 -17.94 22.73 -1.32
N MET A 25 -17.09 23.77 -1.20
CA MET A 25 -16.25 23.97 -0.01
C MET A 25 -17.05 24.29 1.26
N LEU A 26 -18.28 24.82 1.11
CA LEU A 26 -19.20 25.08 2.23
C LEU A 26 -20.13 23.90 2.50
N GLU A 27 -19.96 22.77 1.80
CA GLU A 27 -20.81 21.58 1.86
C GLU A 27 -22.27 21.83 1.44
N GLU A 28 -22.50 22.92 0.72
CA GLU A 28 -23.79 23.31 0.14
C GLU A 28 -23.95 22.63 -1.24
N TYR A 29 -24.06 21.29 -1.22
CA TYR A 29 -23.96 20.47 -2.43
C TYR A 29 -25.13 20.66 -3.40
N LEU A 30 -26.34 20.92 -2.91
CA LEU A 30 -27.53 21.17 -3.76
C LEU A 30 -27.36 22.44 -4.56
N GLU A 31 -26.90 23.53 -3.94
CA GLU A 31 -26.65 24.81 -4.61
C GLU A 31 -25.52 24.68 -5.65
N ALA A 32 -24.52 23.88 -5.34
CA ALA A 32 -23.45 23.60 -6.30
C ALA A 32 -23.98 22.78 -7.50
N GLU A 33 -24.80 21.76 -7.26
CA GLU A 33 -25.38 20.90 -8.28
C GLU A 33 -26.26 21.71 -9.23
N ASP A 34 -27.17 22.56 -8.71
CA ASP A 34 -28.03 23.43 -9.51
C ASP A 34 -27.21 24.33 -10.46
N ILE A 35 -26.15 24.96 -9.96
CA ILE A 35 -25.27 25.80 -10.78
C ILE A 35 -24.59 24.96 -11.87
N LEU A 36 -24.00 23.81 -11.49
CA LEU A 36 -23.24 22.97 -12.41
C LEU A 36 -24.15 22.32 -13.48
N GLU A 37 -25.38 21.94 -13.14
CA GLU A 37 -26.34 21.43 -14.10
C GLU A 37 -26.67 22.46 -15.18
N VAL A 38 -26.95 23.72 -14.78
CA VAL A 38 -27.17 24.83 -15.73
C VAL A 38 -25.96 25.03 -16.63
N LEU A 39 -24.72 25.05 -16.07
CA LEU A 39 -23.49 25.28 -16.83
C LEU A 39 -23.20 24.16 -17.81
N THR A 40 -23.38 22.90 -17.41
CA THR A 40 -23.12 21.72 -18.25
C THR A 40 -24.15 21.57 -19.36
N GLY A 41 -25.41 22.03 -19.14
CA GLY A 41 -26.48 22.05 -20.13
C GLY A 41 -26.41 23.22 -21.12
N THR A 42 -25.54 24.22 -20.88
CA THR A 42 -25.45 25.41 -21.73
C THR A 42 -24.56 25.15 -22.93
N VAL A 43 -25.11 25.27 -24.15
CA VAL A 43 -24.40 25.03 -25.42
C VAL A 43 -23.29 26.07 -25.65
N GLU A 44 -23.53 27.31 -25.28
CA GLU A 44 -22.66 28.46 -25.45
C GLU A 44 -21.49 28.46 -24.44
N PHE A 45 -21.44 27.53 -23.49
CA PHE A 45 -20.39 27.50 -22.48
C PHE A 45 -18.99 27.41 -23.12
N PRO A 46 -18.04 28.31 -22.74
CA PRO A 46 -16.74 28.42 -23.42
C PRO A 46 -15.91 27.15 -23.37
N GLY A 47 -15.48 26.65 -24.54
CA GLY A 47 -14.72 25.42 -24.64
C GLY A 47 -13.39 25.44 -23.84
N LYS A 48 -12.80 26.64 -23.63
CA LYS A 48 -11.57 26.80 -22.83
C LYS A 48 -11.78 26.57 -21.33
N LEU A 49 -13.02 26.72 -20.81
CA LEU A 49 -13.37 26.52 -19.42
C LEU A 49 -13.99 25.13 -19.14
N ARG A 50 -14.24 24.32 -20.17
CA ARG A 50 -14.87 23.00 -20.02
C ARG A 50 -14.09 22.06 -19.09
N SER A 51 -12.77 22.07 -19.16
CA SER A 51 -11.94 21.26 -18.24
C SER A 51 -12.18 21.66 -16.78
N ASP A 52 -12.25 22.96 -16.49
CA ASP A 52 -12.47 23.46 -15.14
C ASP A 52 -13.91 23.19 -14.66
N LEU A 53 -14.90 23.32 -15.55
CA LEU A 53 -16.29 22.97 -15.25
C LEU A 53 -16.42 21.49 -14.90
N TYR A 54 -15.98 20.58 -15.77
CA TYR A 54 -16.10 19.15 -15.53
C TYR A 54 -15.24 18.66 -14.36
N ALA A 55 -14.09 19.27 -14.11
CA ALA A 55 -13.30 19.00 -12.91
C ALA A 55 -14.05 19.43 -11.63
N THR A 56 -14.85 20.49 -11.70
CA THR A 56 -15.68 20.95 -10.57
C THR A 56 -16.88 20.01 -10.35
N VAL A 57 -17.50 19.48 -11.42
CA VAL A 57 -18.54 18.45 -11.32
C VAL A 57 -17.97 17.17 -10.67
N ALA A 58 -16.77 16.76 -11.07
CA ALA A 58 -16.11 15.61 -10.47
C ALA A 58 -15.79 15.85 -8.98
N ASP A 59 -15.34 17.07 -8.64
CA ASP A 59 -15.05 17.45 -7.26
C ASP A 59 -16.31 17.40 -6.36
N LEU A 60 -17.45 17.85 -6.86
CA LEU A 60 -18.74 17.72 -6.17
C LEU A 60 -19.03 16.26 -5.80
N HIS A 61 -18.91 15.34 -6.76
CA HIS A 61 -19.13 13.92 -6.50
C HIS A 61 -18.10 13.31 -5.57
N LEU A 62 -16.84 13.74 -5.66
CA LEU A 62 -15.78 13.31 -4.74
C LEU A 62 -16.04 13.74 -3.29
N GLN A 63 -16.53 14.96 -3.08
CA GLN A 63 -16.89 15.45 -1.73
C GLN A 63 -18.12 14.76 -1.15
N GLN A 64 -19.00 14.24 -2.02
CA GLN A 64 -20.14 13.40 -1.65
C GLN A 64 -19.78 11.92 -1.47
N GLU A 65 -18.49 11.56 -1.64
CA GLU A 65 -17.98 10.17 -1.65
C GLU A 65 -18.62 9.28 -2.74
N ASP A 66 -19.24 9.90 -3.76
CA ASP A 66 -19.80 9.19 -4.92
C ASP A 66 -18.73 9.03 -6.01
N TYR A 67 -17.82 8.09 -5.76
CA TYR A 67 -16.65 7.86 -6.61
C TYR A 67 -17.02 7.41 -8.02
N GLU A 68 -18.07 6.64 -8.17
CA GLU A 68 -18.52 6.14 -9.47
C GLU A 68 -19.01 7.29 -10.37
N ARG A 69 -19.83 8.20 -9.80
CA ARG A 69 -20.33 9.36 -10.54
C ARG A 69 -19.25 10.40 -10.83
N ALA A 70 -18.12 10.39 -10.13
CA ALA A 70 -17.00 11.28 -10.41
C ALA A 70 -16.20 10.90 -11.67
N ILE A 71 -16.24 9.64 -12.13
CA ILE A 71 -15.41 9.12 -13.23
C ILE A 71 -15.69 9.82 -14.55
N GLU A 72 -16.95 9.90 -14.96
CA GLU A 72 -17.33 10.47 -16.25
C GLU A 72 -16.98 11.96 -16.36
N PRO A 73 -17.36 12.83 -15.40
CA PRO A 73 -16.97 14.23 -15.44
C PRO A 73 -15.45 14.42 -15.46
N LEU A 74 -14.70 13.66 -14.64
CA LEU A 74 -13.24 13.81 -14.62
C LEU A 74 -12.59 13.34 -15.93
N SER A 75 -13.16 12.35 -16.60
CA SER A 75 -12.73 11.92 -17.94
C SER A 75 -12.94 13.02 -18.98
N LYS A 76 -14.10 13.70 -18.96
CA LYS A 76 -14.37 14.86 -19.82
C LYS A 76 -13.44 16.03 -19.52
N ALA A 77 -13.12 16.25 -18.24
CA ALA A 77 -12.12 17.24 -17.84
C ALA A 77 -10.74 16.92 -18.41
N LEU A 78 -10.32 15.66 -18.38
CA LEU A 78 -9.05 15.20 -18.91
C LEU A 78 -8.92 15.38 -20.44
N GLU A 79 -9.99 15.20 -21.20
CA GLU A 79 -9.99 15.38 -22.66
C GLU A 79 -9.63 16.82 -23.06
N SER A 80 -10.14 17.81 -22.33
CA SER A 80 -9.99 19.24 -22.65
C SER A 80 -8.90 19.96 -21.82
N VAL A 81 -8.28 19.28 -20.85
CA VAL A 81 -7.30 19.90 -19.95
C VAL A 81 -6.07 20.40 -20.69
N LYS A 82 -5.72 21.66 -20.42
CA LYS A 82 -4.48 22.29 -20.88
C LYS A 82 -3.44 22.26 -19.75
N GLY A 83 -2.22 21.89 -20.11
CA GLY A 83 -1.11 21.88 -19.17
C GLY A 83 -0.86 20.51 -18.51
N LYS A 84 0.43 20.20 -18.41
CA LYS A 84 0.95 18.91 -17.94
C LYS A 84 0.56 18.62 -16.49
N LYS A 85 0.57 19.64 -15.61
CA LYS A 85 0.32 19.49 -14.17
C LYS A 85 -1.09 18.93 -13.90
N ASN A 86 -2.12 19.57 -14.47
CA ASN A 86 -3.50 19.14 -14.28
C ASN A 86 -3.77 17.82 -15.00
N ARG A 87 -3.16 17.59 -16.17
CA ARG A 87 -3.27 16.29 -16.87
C ARG A 87 -2.77 15.15 -16.01
N ILE A 88 -1.61 15.28 -15.37
CA ILE A 88 -1.06 14.28 -14.45
C ILE A 88 -2.03 14.07 -13.28
N ARG A 89 -2.50 15.15 -12.65
CA ARG A 89 -3.41 15.09 -11.50
C ARG A 89 -4.72 14.36 -11.85
N TYR A 90 -5.37 14.75 -12.95
CA TYR A 90 -6.65 14.14 -13.35
C TYR A 90 -6.47 12.67 -13.74
N THR A 91 -5.41 12.34 -14.45
CA THR A 91 -5.09 10.95 -14.79
C THR A 91 -4.83 10.10 -13.53
N TYR A 92 -4.15 10.68 -12.53
CA TYR A 92 -3.90 9.98 -11.27
C TYR A 92 -5.19 9.76 -10.47
N ILE A 93 -6.06 10.76 -10.36
CA ILE A 93 -7.36 10.63 -9.68
C ILE A 93 -8.24 9.62 -10.41
N LEU A 94 -8.27 9.62 -11.75
CA LEU A 94 -9.00 8.58 -12.52
C LEU A 94 -8.47 7.17 -12.23
N ALA A 95 -7.16 7.01 -12.06
CA ALA A 95 -6.60 5.73 -11.67
C ALA A 95 -7.13 5.27 -10.30
N GLN A 96 -7.19 6.19 -9.32
CA GLN A 96 -7.73 5.90 -7.99
C GLN A 96 -9.24 5.60 -8.05
N LEU A 97 -10.01 6.38 -8.80
CA LEU A 97 -11.44 6.15 -8.95
C LEU A 97 -11.77 4.79 -9.57
N HIS A 98 -11.02 4.37 -10.60
CA HIS A 98 -11.18 3.05 -11.18
C HIS A 98 -10.74 1.93 -10.22
N GLN A 99 -9.76 2.19 -9.36
CA GLN A 99 -9.38 1.26 -8.30
C GLN A 99 -10.51 1.07 -7.29
N GLU A 100 -11.13 2.15 -6.81
CA GLU A 100 -12.26 2.11 -5.88
C GLU A 100 -13.52 1.50 -6.52
N ALA A 101 -13.75 1.77 -7.80
CA ALA A 101 -14.84 1.15 -8.57
C ALA A 101 -14.60 -0.35 -8.90
N GLY A 102 -13.48 -0.93 -8.48
CA GLY A 102 -13.17 -2.34 -8.71
C GLY A 102 -12.79 -2.67 -10.16
N ASP A 103 -12.27 -1.70 -10.92
CA ASP A 103 -11.71 -1.90 -12.26
C ASP A 103 -10.17 -1.79 -12.25
N PRO A 104 -9.47 -2.85 -11.83
CA PRO A 104 -8.00 -2.84 -11.74
C PRO A 104 -7.33 -2.69 -13.10
N THR A 105 -8.00 -3.07 -14.20
CA THR A 105 -7.46 -2.97 -15.55
C THR A 105 -7.34 -1.52 -15.98
N LEU A 106 -8.39 -0.73 -15.83
CA LEU A 106 -8.34 0.70 -16.11
C LEU A 106 -7.47 1.45 -15.09
N ALA A 107 -7.54 1.10 -13.82
CA ALA A 107 -6.66 1.66 -12.79
C ALA A 107 -5.17 1.49 -13.16
N SER A 108 -4.74 0.28 -13.49
CA SER A 108 -3.36 -0.02 -13.92
C SER A 108 -2.95 0.77 -15.17
N LYS A 109 -3.86 0.88 -16.16
CA LYS A 109 -3.63 1.67 -17.36
C LYS A 109 -3.39 3.14 -17.03
N TYR A 110 -4.25 3.75 -16.21
CA TYR A 110 -4.13 5.17 -15.85
C TYR A 110 -2.89 5.43 -14.98
N TYR A 111 -2.53 4.56 -14.02
CA TYR A 111 -1.27 4.67 -13.28
C TYR A 111 -0.06 4.62 -14.20
N ARG A 112 -0.04 3.69 -15.17
CA ARG A 112 1.02 3.62 -16.18
C ARG A 112 1.10 4.88 -17.03
N ASP A 113 -0.04 5.45 -17.41
CA ASP A 113 -0.08 6.70 -18.19
C ASP A 113 0.47 7.89 -17.37
N VAL A 114 0.20 7.95 -16.06
CA VAL A 114 0.84 8.90 -15.14
C VAL A 114 2.37 8.74 -15.18
N ILE A 115 2.87 7.52 -15.01
CA ILE A 115 4.32 7.22 -15.01
C ILE A 115 4.98 7.69 -16.31
N LYS A 116 4.36 7.44 -17.47
CA LYS A 116 4.86 7.87 -18.80
C LYS A 116 4.90 9.39 -18.99
N MET A 117 4.10 10.13 -18.26
CA MET A 117 4.13 11.60 -18.32
C MET A 117 5.34 12.20 -17.61
N ASN A 118 6.21 11.41 -17.02
CA ASN A 118 7.35 11.87 -16.21
C ASN A 118 6.92 12.94 -15.18
N PRO A 119 6.11 12.53 -14.19
CA PRO A 119 5.53 13.41 -13.19
C PRO A 119 6.56 13.80 -12.11
N PRO A 120 6.21 14.70 -11.15
CA PRO A 120 6.97 14.87 -9.93
C PRO A 120 7.16 13.57 -9.17
N TYR A 121 8.21 13.49 -8.34
CA TYR A 121 8.63 12.27 -7.65
C TYR A 121 7.49 11.57 -6.90
N GLU A 122 6.71 12.29 -6.11
CA GLU A 122 5.60 11.73 -5.32
C GLU A 122 4.55 11.03 -6.19
N PHE A 123 4.12 11.66 -7.27
CA PHE A 123 3.19 11.04 -8.23
C PHE A 123 3.82 9.81 -8.92
N SER A 124 5.11 9.90 -9.25
CA SER A 124 5.84 8.81 -9.88
C SER A 124 5.96 7.61 -8.97
N PHE A 125 6.29 7.85 -7.69
CA PHE A 125 6.43 6.82 -6.67
C PHE A 125 5.08 6.14 -6.40
N ASN A 126 4.08 6.94 -6.01
CA ASN A 126 2.76 6.42 -5.66
C ASN A 126 2.07 5.72 -6.84
N ALA A 127 2.22 6.23 -8.07
CA ALA A 127 1.65 5.56 -9.24
C ALA A 127 2.24 4.16 -9.48
N ARG A 128 3.52 3.94 -9.19
CA ARG A 128 4.14 2.60 -9.30
C ARG A 128 3.69 1.67 -8.19
N ILE A 129 3.62 2.17 -6.96
CA ILE A 129 3.13 1.39 -5.80
C ILE A 129 1.67 0.98 -6.02
N ASN A 130 0.82 1.94 -6.39
CA ASN A 130 -0.60 1.68 -6.61
C ASN A 130 -0.85 0.80 -7.85
N ARG A 131 -0.03 0.93 -8.92
CA ARG A 131 -0.09 0.02 -10.05
C ARG A 131 0.20 -1.42 -9.64
N ALA A 132 1.15 -1.64 -8.76
CA ALA A 132 1.43 -2.96 -8.21
C ALA A 132 0.30 -3.47 -7.30
N SER A 133 -0.37 -2.58 -6.55
CA SER A 133 -1.50 -2.95 -5.68
C SER A 133 -2.74 -3.38 -6.46
N VAL A 134 -2.95 -2.86 -7.68
CA VAL A 134 -4.07 -3.24 -8.56
C VAL A 134 -3.69 -4.30 -9.59
N PHE A 135 -2.47 -4.83 -9.55
CA PHE A 135 -2.02 -5.85 -10.48
C PHE A 135 -2.93 -7.09 -10.45
N MET A 136 -3.30 -7.60 -11.62
CA MET A 136 -4.01 -8.86 -11.80
C MET A 136 -3.23 -9.78 -12.72
N ALA A 137 -3.06 -11.03 -12.31
CA ALA A 137 -2.39 -12.03 -13.14
C ALA A 137 -3.12 -12.21 -14.47
N GLY A 138 -2.36 -12.20 -15.58
CA GLY A 138 -2.88 -12.37 -16.94
C GLY A 138 -3.42 -11.12 -17.62
N THR A 139 -3.57 -10.00 -16.92
CA THR A 139 -4.11 -8.73 -17.49
C THR A 139 -3.06 -7.63 -17.66
N ASP A 140 -1.96 -7.69 -16.91
CA ASP A 140 -0.87 -6.70 -16.93
C ASP A 140 0.49 -7.40 -17.04
N ASN A 141 1.51 -6.64 -17.36
CA ASN A 141 2.87 -7.15 -17.49
C ASN A 141 3.57 -7.19 -16.12
N ALA A 142 3.44 -8.31 -15.40
CA ALA A 142 4.08 -8.53 -14.11
C ALA A 142 5.60 -8.26 -14.13
N LYS A 143 6.27 -8.66 -15.22
CA LYS A 143 7.70 -8.44 -15.37
C LYS A 143 8.05 -6.95 -15.41
N GLU A 144 7.27 -6.14 -16.13
CA GLU A 144 7.47 -4.69 -16.19
C GLU A 144 7.33 -4.07 -14.81
N ILE A 145 6.28 -4.43 -14.05
CA ILE A 145 6.02 -3.92 -12.71
C ILE A 145 7.15 -4.35 -11.75
N LYS A 146 7.53 -5.64 -11.75
CA LYS A 146 8.63 -6.14 -10.92
C LYS A 146 9.95 -5.44 -11.23
N ASP A 147 10.26 -5.19 -12.51
CA ASP A 147 11.48 -4.50 -12.92
C ASP A 147 11.47 -3.02 -12.51
N GLU A 148 10.31 -2.35 -12.57
CA GLU A 148 10.14 -0.98 -12.06
C GLU A 148 10.38 -0.92 -10.54
N LEU A 149 9.76 -1.81 -9.75
CA LEU A 149 9.94 -1.87 -8.30
C LEU A 149 11.37 -2.21 -7.90
N ARG A 150 12.05 -3.12 -8.63
CA ARG A 150 13.48 -3.42 -8.40
C ARG A 150 14.38 -2.20 -8.67
N LYS A 151 14.06 -1.38 -9.67
CA LYS A 151 14.79 -0.12 -9.91
C LYS A 151 14.55 0.88 -8.79
N MET A 152 13.33 0.94 -8.25
CA MET A 152 13.02 1.80 -7.11
C MET A 152 13.82 1.44 -5.86
N LEU A 153 14.03 0.14 -5.56
CA LEU A 153 14.86 -0.31 -4.43
C LEU A 153 16.33 0.10 -4.55
N LYS A 154 16.83 0.33 -5.77
CA LYS A 154 18.22 0.72 -6.03
C LYS A 154 18.43 2.23 -6.00
N ASP A 155 17.36 3.02 -5.97
CA ASP A 155 17.44 4.48 -5.92
C ASP A 155 17.48 4.93 -4.45
N ASP A 156 18.56 5.57 -4.05
CA ASP A 156 18.79 6.05 -2.68
C ASP A 156 17.69 7.00 -2.18
N LYS A 157 16.97 7.67 -3.11
CA LYS A 157 15.81 8.52 -2.76
C LYS A 157 14.66 7.74 -2.12
N ASN A 158 14.63 6.42 -2.31
CA ASN A 158 13.61 5.54 -1.78
C ASN A 158 14.06 4.79 -0.51
N SER A 159 15.19 5.16 0.09
CA SER A 159 15.74 4.48 1.28
C SER A 159 14.72 4.33 2.40
N ASP A 160 13.91 5.38 2.63
CA ASP A 160 12.92 5.45 3.70
C ASP A 160 11.57 4.81 3.33
N PHE A 161 11.42 4.36 2.07
CA PHE A 161 10.18 3.78 1.53
C PHE A 161 10.37 2.32 1.06
N LYS A 162 11.45 1.66 1.48
CA LYS A 162 11.72 0.27 1.11
C LYS A 162 10.62 -0.69 1.57
N ASP A 163 10.02 -0.43 2.70
CA ASP A 163 8.88 -1.17 3.23
C ASP A 163 7.72 -1.22 2.24
N GLN A 164 7.31 -0.07 1.70
CA GLN A 164 6.23 0.01 0.72
C GLN A 164 6.59 -0.68 -0.59
N ILE A 165 7.85 -0.57 -1.03
CA ILE A 165 8.30 -1.21 -2.26
C ILE A 165 8.35 -2.73 -2.13
N TYR A 166 8.86 -3.26 -1.00
CA TYR A 166 8.82 -4.71 -0.72
C TYR A 166 7.39 -5.22 -0.61
N PHE A 167 6.51 -4.49 0.06
CA PHE A 167 5.09 -4.82 0.14
C PHE A 167 4.44 -4.90 -1.25
N ALA A 168 4.70 -3.91 -2.09
CA ALA A 168 4.21 -3.89 -3.47
C ALA A 168 4.73 -5.08 -4.31
N GLN A 169 6.01 -5.46 -4.14
CA GLN A 169 6.56 -6.67 -4.77
C GLN A 169 5.90 -7.94 -4.25
N GLY A 170 5.64 -8.01 -2.95
CA GLY A 170 4.91 -9.10 -2.31
C GLY A 170 3.50 -9.26 -2.90
N ASN A 171 2.78 -8.15 -3.07
CA ASN A 171 1.44 -8.16 -3.68
C ASN A 171 1.48 -8.72 -5.11
N VAL A 172 2.47 -8.37 -5.93
CA VAL A 172 2.60 -8.90 -7.28
C VAL A 172 2.91 -10.39 -7.25
N ALA A 173 3.86 -10.84 -6.41
CA ALA A 173 4.21 -12.25 -6.26
C ALA A 173 3.02 -13.09 -5.77
N PHE A 174 2.28 -12.59 -4.78
CA PHE A 174 1.10 -13.26 -4.24
C PHE A 174 0.02 -13.48 -5.31
N ARG A 175 -0.27 -12.45 -6.10
CA ARG A 175 -1.27 -12.53 -7.18
C ARG A 175 -0.84 -13.39 -8.36
N GLU A 176 0.46 -13.61 -8.55
CA GLU A 176 0.98 -14.62 -9.49
C GLU A 176 0.92 -16.05 -8.94
N GLY A 177 0.51 -16.24 -7.68
CA GLY A 177 0.49 -17.53 -7.00
C GLY A 177 1.84 -17.95 -6.39
N ASN A 178 2.85 -17.08 -6.42
CA ASN A 178 4.16 -17.31 -5.84
C ASN A 178 4.16 -16.96 -4.34
N VAL A 179 3.38 -17.71 -3.55
CA VAL A 179 3.08 -17.34 -2.16
C VAL A 179 4.33 -17.35 -1.29
N ASP A 180 5.28 -18.26 -1.50
CA ASP A 180 6.52 -18.29 -0.72
C ASP A 180 7.42 -17.07 -1.01
N GLU A 181 7.55 -16.67 -2.28
CA GLU A 181 8.22 -15.42 -2.64
C GLU A 181 7.53 -14.21 -2.00
N ALA A 182 6.20 -14.20 -1.99
CA ALA A 182 5.42 -13.12 -1.38
C ALA A 182 5.67 -13.02 0.13
N ILE A 183 5.68 -14.14 0.86
CA ILE A 183 5.97 -14.17 2.30
C ILE A 183 7.34 -13.57 2.58
N GLU A 184 8.38 -13.94 1.85
CA GLU A 184 9.73 -13.39 2.06
C GLU A 184 9.77 -11.88 1.78
N LEU A 185 9.08 -11.41 0.75
CA LEU A 185 8.97 -9.99 0.43
C LEU A 185 8.20 -9.20 1.50
N TYR A 186 7.12 -9.76 2.04
CA TYR A 186 6.39 -9.14 3.15
C TYR A 186 7.22 -9.12 4.45
N LYS A 187 8.01 -10.15 4.75
CA LYS A 187 8.95 -10.12 5.86
C LYS A 187 9.98 -9.00 5.71
N LEU A 188 10.52 -8.81 4.50
CA LEU A 188 11.42 -7.69 4.20
C LEU A 188 10.70 -6.35 4.35
N SER A 189 9.43 -6.24 3.95
CA SER A 189 8.61 -5.04 4.19
C SER A 189 8.51 -4.75 5.69
N SER A 190 8.07 -5.70 6.50
CA SER A 190 7.94 -5.54 7.96
C SER A 190 9.26 -5.16 8.63
N ALA A 191 10.38 -5.77 8.21
CA ALA A 191 11.72 -5.47 8.75
C ALA A 191 12.22 -4.06 8.40
N ASN A 192 11.78 -3.50 7.25
CA ASN A 192 12.15 -2.15 6.80
C ASN A 192 11.16 -1.06 7.23
N SER A 193 10.03 -1.39 7.85
CA SER A 193 9.01 -0.42 8.30
C SER A 193 9.47 0.30 9.59
N ILE A 194 10.49 1.14 9.47
CA ILE A 194 11.01 1.92 10.59
C ILE A 194 10.21 3.23 10.68
N GLY A 195 9.35 3.34 11.71
CA GLY A 195 8.52 4.53 11.94
C GLY A 195 7.25 4.61 11.08
N ASN A 196 7.05 3.73 10.11
CA ASN A 196 5.83 3.62 9.32
C ASN A 196 4.91 2.53 9.91
N THR A 197 4.25 2.87 11.01
CA THR A 197 3.38 1.93 11.74
C THR A 197 2.23 1.41 10.89
N GLN A 198 1.65 2.26 10.03
CA GLN A 198 0.56 1.87 9.15
C GLN A 198 0.98 0.78 8.14
N GLN A 199 2.14 0.96 7.48
CA GLN A 199 2.67 -0.05 6.56
C GLN A 199 3.01 -1.34 7.30
N LYS A 200 3.61 -1.21 8.50
CA LYS A 200 3.95 -2.39 9.32
C LYS A 200 2.71 -3.19 9.70
N THR A 201 1.67 -2.51 10.17
CA THR A 201 0.38 -3.14 10.51
C THR A 201 -0.20 -3.86 9.29
N SER A 202 -0.32 -3.19 8.15
CA SER A 202 -0.85 -3.80 6.91
C SER A 202 -0.04 -5.03 6.49
N THR A 203 1.28 -4.96 6.61
CA THR A 203 2.17 -6.07 6.26
C THR A 203 2.00 -7.25 7.23
N CYS A 204 1.92 -6.98 8.54
CA CYS A 204 1.70 -8.03 9.54
C CYS A 204 0.34 -8.69 9.37
N LEU A 205 -0.74 -7.92 9.13
CA LEU A 205 -2.06 -8.48 8.85
C LEU A 205 -2.04 -9.38 7.61
N THR A 206 -1.40 -8.94 6.52
CA THR A 206 -1.27 -9.74 5.30
C THR A 206 -0.52 -11.04 5.53
N LEU A 207 0.58 -11.03 6.30
CA LEU A 207 1.33 -12.24 6.67
C LEU A 207 0.49 -13.16 7.55
N ALA A 208 -0.20 -12.60 8.55
CA ALA A 208 -1.08 -13.34 9.43
C ALA A 208 -2.18 -14.09 8.66
N ASP A 209 -2.85 -13.40 7.74
CA ASP A 209 -3.89 -14.00 6.89
C ASP A 209 -3.33 -15.13 6.02
N ILE A 210 -2.16 -14.94 5.40
CA ILE A 210 -1.52 -15.98 4.58
C ILE A 210 -1.17 -17.22 5.42
N TYR A 211 -0.60 -17.03 6.62
CA TYR A 211 -0.26 -18.15 7.50
C TYR A 211 -1.50 -18.83 8.05
N TYR A 212 -2.56 -18.06 8.35
CA TYR A 212 -3.84 -18.61 8.78
C TYR A 212 -4.46 -19.53 7.71
N GLU A 213 -4.49 -19.07 6.46
CA GLU A 213 -4.96 -19.88 5.31
C GLU A 213 -4.11 -21.14 5.08
N ARG A 214 -2.84 -21.10 5.41
CA ARG A 214 -1.93 -22.26 5.38
C ARG A 214 -2.06 -23.18 6.59
N GLN A 215 -2.92 -22.84 7.54
CA GLN A 215 -3.07 -23.56 8.82
C GLN A 215 -1.79 -23.57 9.67
N ASP A 216 -0.88 -22.64 9.42
CA ASP A 216 0.27 -22.35 10.28
C ASP A 216 -0.18 -21.34 11.34
N TYR A 217 -0.93 -21.86 12.32
CA TYR A 217 -1.59 -21.02 13.33
C TYR A 217 -0.60 -20.33 14.26
N GLU A 218 0.56 -20.92 14.50
CA GLU A 218 1.61 -20.32 15.32
C GLU A 218 2.16 -19.05 14.67
N MET A 219 2.50 -19.11 13.37
CA MET A 219 2.95 -17.95 12.66
C MET A 219 1.84 -16.93 12.41
N ALA A 220 0.61 -17.37 12.23
CA ALA A 220 -0.54 -16.48 12.11
C ALA A 220 -0.74 -15.67 13.41
N ASP A 221 -0.72 -16.32 14.55
CA ASP A 221 -0.83 -15.70 15.88
C ASP A 221 0.27 -14.67 16.11
N PHE A 222 1.52 -15.04 15.85
CA PHE A 222 2.68 -14.14 15.95
C PHE A 222 2.51 -12.85 15.14
N TYR A 223 2.00 -12.95 13.89
CA TYR A 223 1.82 -11.76 13.05
C TYR A 223 0.57 -10.97 13.39
N TYR A 224 -0.53 -11.60 13.82
CA TYR A 224 -1.70 -10.87 14.34
C TYR A 224 -1.36 -10.09 15.61
N ASP A 225 -0.62 -10.68 16.54
CA ASP A 225 -0.14 -10.00 17.74
C ASP A 225 0.77 -8.82 17.38
N SER A 226 1.65 -9.03 16.41
CA SER A 226 2.52 -7.96 15.90
C SER A 226 1.73 -6.79 15.29
N ALA A 227 0.60 -7.06 14.63
CA ALA A 227 -0.29 -6.05 14.10
C ALA A 227 -1.08 -5.34 15.21
N ALA A 228 -1.57 -6.09 16.21
CA ALA A 228 -2.37 -5.57 17.32
C ALA A 228 -1.65 -4.47 18.12
N VAL A 229 -0.30 -4.52 18.20
CA VAL A 229 0.51 -3.49 18.89
C VAL A 229 0.28 -2.08 18.32
N TYR A 230 -0.06 -1.98 17.03
CA TYR A 230 -0.19 -0.71 16.31
C TYR A 230 -1.63 -0.35 15.96
N LEU A 231 -2.58 -1.27 16.15
CA LEU A 231 -3.99 -1.00 15.90
C LEU A 231 -4.60 -0.19 17.05
N THR A 232 -5.46 0.72 16.69
CA THR A 232 -6.19 1.58 17.61
C THR A 232 -7.69 1.29 17.53
N SER A 233 -8.46 1.71 18.53
CA SER A 233 -9.91 1.44 18.64
C SER A 233 -10.76 2.01 17.52
N ASP A 234 -10.21 2.92 16.71
CA ASP A 234 -10.81 3.50 15.50
C ASP A 234 -10.58 2.63 14.24
N TYR A 235 -9.84 1.52 14.36
CA TYR A 235 -9.73 0.56 13.27
C TYR A 235 -11.08 -0.12 13.02
N PRO A 236 -11.52 -0.26 11.76
CA PRO A 236 -12.76 -0.96 11.45
C PRO A 236 -12.75 -2.38 12.04
N ASP A 237 -13.87 -2.73 12.68
CA ASP A 237 -14.06 -4.06 13.30
C ASP A 237 -13.00 -4.43 14.38
N TYR A 238 -12.44 -3.40 15.08
CA TYR A 238 -11.40 -3.60 16.08
C TYR A 238 -11.76 -4.63 17.14
N ASP A 239 -12.99 -4.59 17.69
CA ASP A 239 -13.43 -5.52 18.72
C ASP A 239 -13.51 -6.96 18.19
N GLU A 240 -13.96 -7.16 16.95
CA GLU A 240 -13.98 -8.46 16.30
C GLU A 240 -12.56 -8.98 16.04
N PHE A 241 -11.65 -8.09 15.59
CA PHE A 241 -10.25 -8.42 15.42
C PHE A 241 -9.61 -8.90 16.73
N ILE A 242 -9.80 -8.19 17.85
CA ILE A 242 -9.25 -8.56 19.16
C ILE A 242 -9.83 -9.88 19.65
N GLN A 243 -11.14 -10.16 19.44
CA GLN A 243 -11.74 -11.43 19.79
C GLN A 243 -11.18 -12.59 18.94
N LYS A 244 -10.99 -12.36 17.65
CA LYS A 244 -10.40 -13.35 16.73
C LYS A 244 -8.96 -13.70 17.15
N THR A 245 -8.13 -12.70 17.43
CA THR A 245 -6.73 -12.91 17.84
C THR A 245 -6.66 -13.66 19.19
N ALA A 246 -7.42 -13.24 20.19
CA ALA A 246 -7.49 -13.93 21.48
C ALA A 246 -7.93 -15.42 21.35
N SER A 247 -8.87 -15.69 20.47
CA SER A 247 -9.32 -17.07 20.20
C SER A 247 -8.24 -17.90 19.50
N LEU A 248 -7.47 -17.27 18.60
CA LEU A 248 -6.37 -17.93 17.91
C LEU A 248 -5.21 -18.22 18.87
N SER A 249 -4.83 -17.27 19.73
CA SER A 249 -3.79 -17.46 20.74
C SER A 249 -4.13 -18.62 21.69
N LEU A 250 -5.39 -18.73 22.12
CA LEU A 250 -5.86 -19.85 22.91
C LEU A 250 -5.78 -21.19 22.15
N LEU A 251 -6.10 -21.18 20.85
CA LEU A 251 -5.96 -22.37 19.99
C LEU A 251 -4.49 -22.79 19.90
N VAL A 252 -3.57 -21.85 19.65
CA VAL A 252 -2.14 -22.11 19.55
C VAL A 252 -1.58 -22.64 20.86
N GLU A 253 -1.97 -22.05 22.00
CA GLU A 253 -1.58 -22.55 23.32
C GLU A 253 -1.98 -24.03 23.50
N ASN A 254 -3.24 -24.40 23.18
CA ASN A 254 -3.71 -25.77 23.27
C ASN A 254 -2.99 -26.72 22.30
N LEU A 255 -2.72 -26.29 21.07
CA LEU A 255 -1.95 -27.07 20.11
C LEU A 255 -0.54 -27.35 20.60
N ASN A 256 0.13 -26.34 21.18
CA ASN A 256 1.47 -26.49 21.76
C ASN A 256 1.46 -27.48 22.95
N ILE A 257 0.44 -27.43 23.80
CA ILE A 257 0.25 -28.41 24.90
C ILE A 257 0.11 -29.81 24.31
N ILE A 258 -0.76 -30.00 23.32
CA ILE A 258 -0.96 -31.31 22.67
C ILE A 258 0.34 -31.83 22.06
N GLN A 259 1.08 -31.01 21.32
CA GLN A 259 2.34 -31.41 20.72
C GLN A 259 3.41 -31.77 21.76
N LEU A 260 3.43 -31.05 22.89
CA LEU A 260 4.32 -31.37 24.01
C LEU A 260 3.95 -32.71 24.62
N GLU A 261 2.67 -32.93 24.92
CA GLU A 261 2.20 -34.20 25.51
C GLU A 261 2.43 -35.39 24.58
N ASP A 262 2.16 -35.25 23.28
CA ASP A 262 2.44 -36.27 22.27
C ASP A 262 3.95 -36.61 22.22
N SER A 263 4.81 -35.57 22.27
CA SER A 263 6.26 -35.73 22.29
C SER A 263 6.72 -36.46 23.56
N LEU A 264 6.17 -36.10 24.71
CA LEU A 264 6.44 -36.77 26.00
C LEU A 264 5.99 -38.24 26.01
N GLN A 265 4.80 -38.52 25.48
CA GLN A 265 4.29 -39.89 25.34
C GLN A 265 5.16 -40.74 24.40
N MET A 266 5.58 -40.16 23.25
CA MET A 266 6.51 -40.80 22.32
C MET A 266 7.82 -41.15 23.05
N LEU A 267 8.44 -40.17 23.74
CA LEU A 267 9.67 -40.37 24.50
C LEU A 267 9.52 -41.44 25.62
N ALA A 268 8.39 -41.44 26.29
CA ALA A 268 8.10 -42.43 27.36
C ALA A 268 8.01 -43.86 26.82
N GLY A 269 7.54 -44.04 25.57
CA GLY A 269 7.44 -45.35 24.90
C GLY A 269 8.76 -45.90 24.35
N LEU A 270 9.83 -45.09 24.30
CA LEU A 270 11.13 -45.52 23.80
C LEU A 270 11.96 -46.25 24.89
N ASP A 271 12.86 -47.14 24.46
CA ASP A 271 13.91 -47.68 25.32
C ASP A 271 14.91 -46.58 25.75
N GLU A 272 15.68 -46.87 26.82
CA GLU A 272 16.60 -45.88 27.43
C GLU A 272 17.65 -45.40 26.45
N ALA A 273 18.20 -46.29 25.62
CA ALA A 273 19.27 -45.94 24.67
C ALA A 273 18.72 -44.99 23.59
N SER A 274 17.54 -45.27 23.07
CA SER A 274 16.83 -44.41 22.09
C SER A 274 16.50 -43.04 22.67
N ARG A 275 16.04 -42.97 23.91
CA ARG A 275 15.77 -41.70 24.62
C ARG A 275 17.03 -40.84 24.78
N LEU A 276 18.13 -41.45 25.23
CA LEU A 276 19.41 -40.79 25.41
C LEU A 276 19.92 -40.25 24.06
N ALA A 277 19.82 -41.02 22.99
CA ALA A 277 20.23 -40.56 21.64
C ALA A 277 19.45 -39.34 21.16
N ILE A 278 18.14 -39.27 21.42
CA ILE A 278 17.31 -38.10 21.08
C ILE A 278 17.74 -36.87 21.92
N ILE A 279 17.93 -37.08 23.24
CA ILE A 279 18.39 -35.98 24.13
C ILE A 279 19.74 -35.44 23.69
N ASP A 280 20.71 -36.31 23.39
CA ASP A 280 22.02 -35.89 22.89
C ASP A 280 21.92 -35.16 21.56
N SER A 281 21.03 -35.58 20.66
CA SER A 281 20.78 -34.86 19.41
C SER A 281 20.21 -33.45 19.65
N ILE A 282 19.24 -33.32 20.55
CA ILE A 282 18.66 -32.02 20.91
C ILE A 282 19.72 -31.11 21.55
N ILE A 283 20.50 -31.62 22.47
CA ILE A 283 21.61 -30.89 23.12
C ILE A 283 22.59 -30.39 22.05
N SER A 284 22.99 -31.26 21.12
CA SER A 284 23.92 -30.91 20.04
C SER A 284 23.35 -29.82 19.12
N GLN A 285 22.07 -29.87 18.79
CA GLN A 285 21.39 -28.85 17.98
C GLN A 285 21.30 -27.51 18.73
N LEU A 286 21.00 -27.52 20.01
CA LEU A 286 20.96 -26.30 20.83
C LEU A 286 22.34 -25.65 20.94
N GLN A 287 23.40 -26.45 21.16
CA GLN A 287 24.75 -25.95 21.20
C GLN A 287 25.18 -25.33 19.87
N LEU A 288 24.84 -25.96 18.74
CA LEU A 288 25.11 -25.41 17.41
C LEU A 288 24.34 -24.10 17.18
N ALA A 289 23.07 -24.05 17.53
CA ALA A 289 22.25 -22.84 17.40
C ALA A 289 22.81 -21.70 18.26
N GLU A 290 23.23 -21.97 19.49
CA GLU A 290 23.85 -20.99 20.38
C GLU A 290 25.20 -20.50 19.83
N GLN A 291 26.01 -21.38 19.23
CA GLN A 291 27.26 -21.02 18.59
C GLN A 291 27.03 -20.09 17.39
N LEU A 292 26.06 -20.43 16.51
CA LEU A 292 25.69 -19.60 15.35
C LEU A 292 25.17 -18.22 15.77
N ALA A 293 24.33 -18.15 16.78
CA ALA A 293 23.83 -16.89 17.32
C ALA A 293 24.97 -16.00 17.84
N ARG A 294 25.93 -16.57 18.57
CA ARG A 294 27.12 -15.84 19.05
C ARG A 294 28.01 -15.35 17.89
N GLU A 295 28.16 -16.17 16.83
CA GLU A 295 28.90 -15.77 15.64
C GLU A 295 28.24 -14.63 14.89
N GLU A 296 26.90 -14.64 14.77
CA GLU A 296 26.12 -13.55 14.17
C GLU A 296 26.21 -12.26 14.98
N GLU A 297 26.08 -12.34 16.30
CA GLU A 297 26.29 -11.18 17.19
C GLU A 297 27.69 -10.60 17.05
N ALA A 298 28.71 -11.45 17.00
CA ALA A 298 30.11 -11.03 16.84
C ALA A 298 30.34 -10.33 15.50
N ARG A 299 29.76 -10.85 14.40
CA ARG A 299 29.79 -10.21 13.06
C ARG A 299 29.07 -8.86 13.08
N ALA A 300 27.86 -8.80 13.65
CA ALA A 300 27.12 -7.56 13.76
C ALA A 300 27.87 -6.48 14.55
N MET A 301 28.54 -6.85 15.65
CA MET A 301 29.40 -5.93 16.42
C MET A 301 30.61 -5.47 15.59
N GLN A 302 31.22 -6.36 14.81
CA GLN A 302 32.36 -6.02 13.95
C GLN A 302 31.96 -5.06 12.84
N ASP A 303 30.81 -5.28 12.20
CA ASP A 303 30.26 -4.40 11.18
C ASP A 303 29.91 -3.02 11.73
N GLN A 304 29.32 -2.97 12.94
CA GLN A 304 29.08 -1.70 13.62
C GLN A 304 30.35 -0.92 13.94
N GLN A 305 31.41 -1.62 14.38
CA GLN A 305 32.71 -0.99 14.64
C GLN A 305 33.37 -0.47 13.36
N TYR A 306 33.30 -1.25 12.26
CA TYR A 306 33.79 -0.83 10.95
C TYR A 306 33.08 0.41 10.44
N ASN A 307 31.76 0.42 10.47
CA ASN A 307 30.93 1.56 10.06
C ASN A 307 31.22 2.81 10.91
N ARG A 308 31.44 2.65 12.23
CA ARG A 308 31.78 3.75 13.12
C ARG A 308 33.17 4.33 12.83
N MET A 309 34.14 3.48 12.46
CA MET A 309 35.48 3.91 12.04
C MET A 309 35.44 4.64 10.70
N ALA A 310 34.67 4.15 9.73
CA ALA A 310 34.49 4.76 8.42
C ALA A 310 33.85 6.16 8.53
N LEU A 311 32.84 6.32 9.37
CA LEU A 311 32.19 7.60 9.66
C LEU A 311 33.16 8.61 10.31
N ASN A 312 34.00 8.16 11.26
CA ASN A 312 35.00 9.00 11.91
C ASN A 312 36.16 9.43 10.96
N GLN A 313 36.47 8.62 9.95
CA GLN A 313 37.43 9.00 8.90
C GLN A 313 36.88 10.03 7.92
N SER A 314 35.62 9.89 7.55
CA SER A 314 34.96 10.85 6.64
C SER A 314 34.73 12.24 7.26
N GLN A 315 34.71 12.36 8.59
CA GLN A 315 34.59 13.63 9.30
C GLN A 315 35.95 14.33 9.53
N ARG A 316 37.07 13.67 9.24
CA ARG A 316 38.43 14.22 9.43
C ARG A 316 39.12 14.61 8.12
N SER A 317 38.49 14.35 6.98
CA SER A 317 38.91 14.80 5.63
C SER A 317 38.04 15.98 5.14
#